data_9ff30081e4093a812e3dace366f23648
#
_entry.id   9ff30081e4093a812e3dace366f23648
#
_cell.length_a   1.000
_cell.length_b   1.000
_cell.length_c   1.000
_cell.angle_alpha   90.00
_cell.angle_beta   90.00
_cell.angle_gamma   90.00
#
_symmetry.space_group_name_H-M   'P 1'
#
loop_
_entity.id
_entity.type
_entity.pdbx_description
1 polymer ?
#
loop_
_entity_poly.entity_id
_entity_poly.type
_entity_poly.pdbx_seq_one_letter_code
_entity_poly.pdbx_strand_id
1 'polypeptide(L)' 'MGASSESEVLAQELSSIAGKVAALEKRVKEVDAVIERLETAAESTARALEEVSAHWDAVYRAMRRVE' A
#
# COMPACT_ATOMS: atom_id res chain seq x y z
N MET A 1 -37.63 30.50 14.88
CA MET A 1 -36.61 29.84 15.68
C MET A 1 -36.23 28.45 15.20
N GLY A 2 -37.17 27.65 14.72
CA GLY A 2 -36.88 26.31 14.21
C GLY A 2 -35.92 26.26 13.04
N ALA A 3 -36.07 27.15 12.07
CA ALA A 3 -35.21 27.19 10.86
C ALA A 3 -33.76 27.49 11.17
N SER A 4 -33.48 28.42 12.09
CA SER A 4 -32.12 28.76 12.53
C SER A 4 -31.44 27.58 13.23
N SER A 5 -32.16 26.92 14.10
CA SER A 5 -31.66 25.77 14.84
C SER A 5 -31.38 24.59 13.91
N GLU A 6 -32.23 24.35 12.93
CA GLU A 6 -32.06 23.30 11.93
C GLU A 6 -30.85 23.60 11.06
N SER A 7 -30.66 24.85 10.66
CA SER A 7 -29.49 25.26 9.87
C SER A 7 -28.21 25.06 10.64
N GLU A 8 -28.18 25.35 11.92
CA GLU A 8 -27.02 25.13 12.79
C GLU A 8 -26.68 23.66 12.91
N VAL A 9 -27.67 22.82 13.11
CA VAL A 9 -27.49 21.36 13.21
C VAL A 9 -26.95 20.80 11.89
N LEU A 10 -27.51 21.23 10.76
CA LEU A 10 -27.03 20.79 9.44
C LEU A 10 -25.59 21.25 9.20
N ALA A 11 -25.26 22.48 9.58
CA ALA A 11 -23.89 22.98 9.44
C ALA A 11 -22.90 22.18 10.28
N GLN A 12 -23.29 21.80 11.50
CA GLN A 12 -22.45 20.96 12.37
C GLN A 12 -22.29 19.57 11.80
N GLU A 13 -23.35 18.98 11.25
CA GLU A 13 -23.30 17.66 10.63
C GLU A 13 -22.40 17.67 9.40
N LEU A 14 -22.51 18.69 8.56
CA LEU A 14 -21.67 18.87 7.37
C LEU A 14 -20.20 19.00 7.75
N SER A 15 -19.92 19.80 8.79
CA SER A 15 -18.57 19.97 9.30
C SER A 15 -17.99 18.65 9.82
N SER A 16 -18.80 17.88 10.54
CA SER A 16 -18.42 16.58 11.06
C SER A 16 -18.12 15.59 9.91
N ILE A 17 -18.97 15.56 8.89
CA ILE A 17 -18.79 14.71 7.71
C ILE A 17 -17.50 15.13 6.97
N ALA A 18 -17.30 16.42 6.76
CA ALA A 18 -16.09 16.93 6.10
C ALA A 18 -14.82 16.51 6.87
N GLY A 19 -14.85 16.56 8.19
CA GLY A 19 -13.75 16.11 9.03
C GLY A 19 -13.47 14.62 8.89
N LYS A 20 -14.54 13.81 8.85
CA LYS A 20 -14.41 12.36 8.66
C LYS A 20 -13.87 12.02 7.27
N VAL A 21 -14.35 12.71 6.24
CA VAL A 21 -13.86 12.53 4.87
C VAL A 21 -12.38 12.87 4.79
N ALA A 22 -11.95 13.99 5.37
CA ALA A 22 -10.55 14.38 5.39
C ALA A 22 -9.68 13.34 6.09
N ALA A 23 -10.16 12.79 7.21
CA ALA A 23 -9.46 11.73 7.94
C ALA A 23 -9.35 10.46 7.10
N LEU A 24 -10.43 10.09 6.39
CA LEU A 24 -10.42 8.92 5.50
C LEU A 24 -9.48 9.11 4.32
N GLU A 25 -9.46 10.30 3.72
CA GLU A 25 -8.54 10.62 2.63
C GLU A 25 -7.09 10.46 3.07
N LYS A 26 -6.77 10.93 4.27
CA LYS A 26 -5.44 10.77 4.84
C LYS A 26 -5.07 9.30 5.02
N ARG A 27 -6.01 8.49 5.52
CA ARG A 27 -5.80 7.06 5.70
C ARG A 27 -5.62 6.34 4.37
N VAL A 28 -6.38 6.73 3.36
CA VAL A 28 -6.23 6.18 2.00
C VAL A 28 -4.84 6.45 1.46
N LYS A 29 -4.33 7.67 1.62
CA LYS A 29 -2.97 8.03 1.19
C LYS A 29 -1.90 7.22 1.92
N GLU A 30 -2.09 6.99 3.21
CA GLU A 30 -1.18 6.17 4.02
C GLU A 30 -1.18 4.72 3.54
N VAL A 31 -2.36 4.18 3.25
CA VAL A 31 -2.50 2.82 2.72
C VAL A 31 -1.85 2.71 1.35
N ASP A 32 -2.06 3.68 0.47
CA ASP A 32 -1.44 3.70 -0.86
C ASP A 32 0.09 3.70 -0.75
N ALA A 33 0.64 4.47 0.17
CA ALA A 33 2.09 4.49 0.41
C ALA A 33 2.61 3.14 0.89
N VAL A 34 1.86 2.45 1.74
CA VAL A 34 2.22 1.10 2.21
C VAL A 34 2.16 0.11 1.05
N ILE A 35 1.13 0.19 0.20
CA ILE A 35 1.00 -0.68 -0.98
C ILE A 35 2.20 -0.50 -1.90
N GLU A 36 2.61 0.73 -2.18
CA GLU A 36 3.79 1.01 -3.01
C GLU A 36 5.06 0.39 -2.43
N ARG A 37 5.24 0.50 -1.11
CA ARG A 37 6.39 -0.13 -0.43
C ARG A 37 6.35 -1.64 -0.53
N LEU A 38 5.18 -2.22 -0.37
CA LEU A 38 5.01 -3.67 -0.48
C LEU A 38 5.28 -4.16 -1.90
N GLU A 39 4.82 -3.44 -2.91
CA GLU A 39 5.08 -3.75 -4.30
C GLU A 39 6.58 -3.71 -4.61
N THR A 40 7.27 -2.66 -4.15
CA THR A 40 8.71 -2.53 -4.32
C THR A 40 9.46 -3.67 -3.62
N ALA A 41 9.05 -4.01 -2.41
CA ALA A 41 9.65 -5.12 -1.66
C ALA A 41 9.41 -6.46 -2.36
N ALA A 42 8.21 -6.66 -2.91
CA ALA A 42 7.89 -7.88 -3.65
C ALA A 42 8.73 -8.00 -4.93
N GLU A 43 8.92 -6.91 -5.65
CA GLU A 43 9.78 -6.87 -6.84
C GLU A 43 11.24 -7.19 -6.49
N SER A 44 11.75 -6.60 -5.41
CA SER A 44 13.10 -6.88 -4.91
C SER A 44 13.27 -8.35 -4.54
N THR A 45 12.28 -8.90 -3.85
CA THR A 45 12.31 -10.31 -3.44
C THR A 45 12.27 -11.23 -4.65
N ALA A 46 11.40 -10.94 -5.62
CA ALA A 46 11.32 -11.73 -6.85
C ALA A 46 12.64 -11.70 -7.62
N ARG A 47 13.27 -10.55 -7.71
CA ARG A 47 14.57 -10.40 -8.38
C ARG A 47 15.66 -11.20 -7.66
N ALA A 48 15.69 -11.13 -6.34
CA ALA A 48 16.64 -11.90 -5.53
C ALA A 48 16.45 -13.40 -5.73
N LEU A 49 15.20 -13.86 -5.79
CA LEU A 49 14.91 -15.27 -6.06
C LEU A 49 15.37 -15.71 -7.43
N GLU A 50 15.21 -14.87 -8.45
CA GLU A 50 15.71 -15.14 -9.80
C GLU A 50 17.23 -15.26 -9.81
N GLU A 51 17.94 -14.39 -9.11
CA GLU A 51 19.39 -14.43 -9.01
C GLU A 51 19.87 -15.70 -8.30
N VAL A 52 19.21 -16.08 -7.20
CA VAL A 52 19.52 -17.30 -6.47
C VAL A 52 19.29 -18.53 -7.37
N SER A 53 18.17 -18.55 -8.08
CA SER A 53 17.83 -19.64 -8.99
C SER A 53 18.89 -19.77 -10.10
N ALA A 54 19.29 -18.67 -10.70
CA ALA A 54 20.33 -18.66 -11.73
C ALA A 54 21.67 -19.15 -11.20
N HIS A 55 22.01 -18.76 -9.98
CA HIS A 55 23.25 -19.20 -9.32
C HIS A 55 23.26 -20.72 -9.12
N TRP A 56 22.17 -21.25 -8.59
CA TRP A 56 22.04 -22.69 -8.37
C TRP A 56 22.06 -23.49 -9.67
N ASP A 57 21.44 -22.96 -10.73
CA ASP A 57 21.49 -23.58 -12.05
C ASP A 57 22.94 -23.67 -12.56
N ALA A 58 23.72 -22.59 -12.38
CA ALA A 58 25.12 -22.55 -12.77
C ALA A 58 25.96 -23.56 -11.98
N VAL A 59 25.73 -23.63 -10.67
CA VAL A 59 26.42 -24.61 -9.80
C VAL A 59 26.08 -26.04 -10.24
N TYR A 60 24.81 -26.31 -10.49
CA TYR A 60 24.35 -27.62 -10.90
C TYR A 60 25.00 -28.07 -12.21
N ARG A 61 25.08 -27.17 -13.19
CA ARG A 61 25.74 -27.45 -14.46
C ARG A 61 27.23 -27.73 -14.28
N ALA A 62 27.89 -26.97 -13.43
CA ALA A 62 29.31 -27.19 -13.15
C ALA A 62 29.54 -28.56 -12.51
N MET A 63 28.68 -28.98 -11.60
CA MET A 63 28.77 -30.29 -10.98
C MET A 63 28.57 -31.42 -11.99
N ARG A 64 27.64 -31.25 -12.92
CA ARG A 64 27.39 -32.25 -13.97
C ARG A 64 28.57 -32.41 -14.92
N ARG A 65 29.32 -31.35 -15.17
CA ARG A 65 30.50 -31.40 -16.04
C ARG A 65 31.65 -32.21 -15.43
N VAL A 66 31.74 -32.22 -14.11
CA VAL A 66 32.79 -32.94 -13.40
C VAL A 66 32.58 -34.46 -13.43
N GLU A 67 31.32 -34.85 -13.48
CA GLU A 67 30.94 -36.25 -13.59
C GLU A 67 31.15 -36.77 -15.01
#